data_93f49e7cfdd117f80e793841cc66bdcb
#
_entry.id   93f49e7cfdd117f80e793841cc66bdcb
#
_cell.length_a   1.000
_cell.length_b   1.000
_cell.length_c   1.000
_cell.angle_alpha   90.00
_cell.angle_beta   90.00
_cell.angle_gamma   90.00
#
_symmetry.space_group_name_H-M   'P 1'
#
loop_
_entity.id
_entity.type
_entity.pdbx_description
1 polymer ?
#
loop_
_entity_poly.entity_id
_entity_poly.type
_entity_poly.pdbx_seq_one_letter_code
_entity_poly.pdbx_strand_id
1 'polypeptide(L)'
;MKVQSVEFLGSFGYPGPLPDARLPEVAFFGRSNVGKSSLINTLVGRVGVARVSKTPGKTRAANFFVINKTFVLVDMPGYGYAKLSKGEIDRLRRLREQYLEADDRNCSLVQLIDARHPPTELDLETVANLLDSERPLCLVFTKADKVPKSSLRETL
;
A
#
# COMPACT_ATOMS: atom_id res chain seq x y z
N MET A 1 1.51 -8.69 -18.43
CA MET A 1 1.33 -10.00 -17.74
C MET A 1 -0.17 -10.28 -17.63
N LYS A 2 -0.62 -11.50 -17.95
CA LYS A 2 -2.03 -11.90 -17.75
C LYS A 2 -2.16 -12.53 -16.37
N VAL A 3 -3.05 -12.00 -15.51
CA VAL A 3 -3.34 -12.60 -14.21
C VAL A 3 -4.30 -13.78 -14.41
N GLN A 4 -3.83 -14.97 -14.09
CA GLN A 4 -4.61 -16.23 -14.20
C GLN A 4 -5.19 -16.64 -12.85
N SER A 5 -4.42 -16.51 -11.76
CA SER A 5 -4.84 -16.86 -10.41
C SER A 5 -4.50 -15.78 -9.40
N VAL A 6 -5.38 -15.61 -8.41
CA VAL A 6 -5.18 -14.77 -7.22
C VAL A 6 -5.61 -15.60 -6.02
N GLU A 7 -4.71 -15.84 -5.10
CA GLU A 7 -4.94 -16.59 -3.87
C GLU A 7 -4.72 -15.67 -2.66
N PHE A 8 -5.71 -15.57 -1.80
CA PHE A 8 -5.60 -14.78 -0.58
C PHE A 8 -4.90 -15.60 0.51
N LEU A 9 -3.70 -15.18 0.93
CA LEU A 9 -2.97 -15.84 2.01
C LEU A 9 -3.51 -15.48 3.39
N GLY A 10 -4.01 -14.26 3.57
CA GLY A 10 -4.53 -13.81 4.84
C GLY A 10 -4.34 -12.32 5.09
N SER A 11 -4.86 -11.88 6.25
CA SER A 11 -4.69 -10.53 6.80
C SER A 11 -3.85 -10.62 8.07
N PHE A 12 -2.76 -9.88 8.12
CA PHE A 12 -1.77 -9.93 9.20
C PHE A 12 -1.64 -8.57 9.86
N GLY A 13 -1.81 -8.52 11.17
CA GLY A 13 -1.77 -7.29 11.97
C GLY A 13 -0.65 -7.31 12.99
N TYR A 14 -0.39 -6.17 13.62
CA TYR A 14 0.55 -6.05 14.73
C TYR A 14 -0.19 -6.09 16.09
N PRO A 15 0.33 -6.77 17.10
CA PRO A 15 1.48 -7.68 17.08
C PRO A 15 1.10 -9.04 16.44
N GLY A 16 2.03 -9.61 15.70
CA GLY A 16 1.87 -10.94 15.09
C GLY A 16 2.89 -11.20 13.99
N PRO A 17 3.12 -12.45 13.62
CA PRO A 17 4.05 -12.78 12.55
C PRO A 17 3.48 -12.37 11.20
N LEU A 18 4.36 -11.95 10.29
CA LEU A 18 4.04 -11.80 8.87
C LEU A 18 4.23 -13.16 8.16
N PRO A 19 3.49 -13.44 7.08
CA PRO A 19 3.64 -14.69 6.37
C PRO A 19 4.99 -14.73 5.65
N ASP A 20 5.63 -15.89 5.63
CA ASP A 20 6.76 -16.18 4.75
C ASP A 20 6.23 -16.80 3.44
N ALA A 21 6.17 -16.00 2.40
CA ALA A 21 5.69 -16.47 1.10
C ALA A 21 6.80 -17.01 0.20
N ARG A 22 8.08 -16.82 0.55
CA ARG A 22 9.27 -17.20 -0.24
C ARG A 22 9.23 -16.78 -1.71
N LEU A 23 8.40 -15.81 -2.03
CA LEU A 23 8.19 -15.25 -3.36
C LEU A 23 8.54 -13.76 -3.34
N PRO A 24 8.97 -13.18 -4.47
CA PRO A 24 9.09 -11.73 -4.57
C PRO A 24 7.79 -11.02 -4.17
N GLU A 25 7.90 -9.90 -3.49
CA GLU A 25 6.75 -9.13 -3.01
C GLU A 25 6.66 -7.77 -3.69
N VAL A 26 5.44 -7.27 -3.87
CA VAL A 26 5.15 -5.90 -4.27
C VAL A 26 4.20 -5.31 -3.23
N ALA A 27 4.71 -4.40 -2.39
CA ALA A 27 3.95 -3.82 -1.29
C ALA A 27 3.43 -2.43 -1.65
N PHE A 28 2.14 -2.23 -1.45
CA PHE A 28 1.44 -1.00 -1.77
C PHE A 28 1.16 -0.19 -0.50
N PHE A 29 1.66 1.05 -0.48
CA PHE A 29 1.48 2.04 0.59
C PHE A 29 0.68 3.23 0.08
N GLY A 30 0.06 3.97 0.98
CA GLY A 30 -0.66 5.20 0.64
C GLY A 30 -1.69 5.57 1.68
N ARG A 31 -2.14 6.82 1.62
CA ARG A 31 -3.20 7.31 2.51
C ARG A 31 -4.50 6.56 2.32
N SER A 32 -5.32 6.59 3.35
CA SER A 32 -6.72 6.14 3.23
C SER A 32 -7.42 6.88 2.08
N ASN A 33 -8.14 6.15 1.23
CA ASN A 33 -8.86 6.67 0.06
C ASN A 33 -7.99 7.29 -1.05
N VAL A 34 -6.68 7.03 -1.07
CA VAL A 34 -5.80 7.45 -2.18
C VAL A 34 -6.12 6.73 -3.49
N GLY A 35 -6.77 5.56 -3.45
CA GLY A 35 -7.09 4.73 -4.61
C GLY A 35 -6.32 3.41 -4.66
N LYS A 36 -5.61 3.04 -3.58
CA LYS A 36 -4.75 1.86 -3.50
C LYS A 36 -5.49 0.56 -3.86
N SER A 37 -6.60 0.25 -3.19
CA SER A 37 -7.38 -0.96 -3.46
C SER A 37 -8.00 -0.96 -4.88
N SER A 38 -8.34 0.20 -5.42
CA SER A 38 -8.82 0.33 -6.81
C SER A 38 -7.70 0.00 -7.80
N LEU A 39 -6.48 0.53 -7.58
CA LEU A 39 -5.32 0.21 -8.40
C LEU A 39 -5.00 -1.28 -8.36
N ILE A 40 -4.95 -1.88 -7.18
CA ILE A 40 -4.71 -3.31 -6.99
C ILE A 40 -5.73 -4.14 -7.78
N ASN A 41 -7.02 -3.86 -7.63
CA ASN A 41 -8.08 -4.57 -8.35
C ASN A 41 -7.94 -4.43 -9.87
N THR A 42 -7.55 -3.25 -10.35
CA THR A 42 -7.30 -2.99 -11.78
C THR A 42 -6.10 -3.80 -12.28
N LEU A 43 -4.98 -3.82 -11.53
CA LEU A 43 -3.78 -4.56 -11.89
C LEU A 43 -4.03 -6.08 -11.97
N VAL A 44 -4.84 -6.62 -11.06
CA VAL A 44 -5.18 -8.06 -11.08
C VAL A 44 -6.35 -8.38 -12.02
N GLY A 45 -7.01 -7.38 -12.62
CA GLY A 45 -8.15 -7.55 -13.53
C GLY A 45 -9.38 -8.19 -12.86
N ARG A 46 -9.51 -8.04 -11.55
CA ARG A 46 -10.63 -8.62 -10.76
C ARG A 46 -11.16 -7.61 -9.75
N VAL A 47 -12.49 -7.54 -9.66
CA VAL A 47 -13.17 -6.71 -8.67
C VAL A 47 -13.21 -7.45 -7.33
N GLY A 48 -12.91 -6.73 -6.24
CA GLY A 48 -13.09 -7.22 -4.86
C GLY A 48 -11.96 -8.08 -4.30
N VAL A 49 -10.82 -8.20 -4.99
CA VAL A 49 -9.59 -8.80 -4.44
C VAL A 49 -9.11 -7.98 -3.25
N ALA A 50 -8.77 -6.72 -3.48
CA ALA A 50 -8.60 -5.76 -2.39
C ALA A 50 -9.95 -5.10 -2.09
N ARG A 51 -10.37 -5.13 -0.83
CA ARG A 51 -11.66 -4.55 -0.42
C ARG A 51 -11.64 -3.03 -0.58
N VAL A 52 -12.36 -2.54 -1.58
CA VAL A 52 -12.63 -1.11 -1.72
C VAL A 52 -13.67 -0.73 -0.67
N SER A 53 -13.25 -0.16 0.45
CA SER A 53 -14.16 0.34 1.48
C SER A 53 -14.40 1.82 1.28
N LYS A 54 -15.67 2.22 1.15
CA LYS A 54 -16.08 3.63 1.24
C LYS A 54 -15.95 4.16 2.67
N THR A 55 -15.90 3.26 3.66
CA THR A 55 -15.71 3.62 5.07
C THR A 55 -14.22 3.53 5.38
N PRO A 56 -13.56 4.66 5.64
CA PRO A 56 -12.13 4.69 5.98
C PRO A 56 -11.87 3.93 7.30
N GLY A 57 -10.66 3.32 7.45
CA GLY A 57 -10.25 2.64 8.69
C GLY A 57 -10.68 1.17 8.83
N LYS A 58 -11.21 0.53 7.78
CA LYS A 58 -11.55 -0.90 7.84
C LYS A 58 -10.35 -1.83 7.66
N THR A 59 -9.31 -1.41 6.93
CA THR A 59 -8.10 -2.22 6.72
C THR A 59 -7.12 -1.92 7.85
N ARG A 60 -7.13 -2.76 8.88
CA ARG A 60 -6.25 -2.66 10.07
C ARG A 60 -5.10 -3.66 10.05
N ALA A 61 -4.92 -4.34 8.93
CA ALA A 61 -3.94 -5.38 8.73
C ALA A 61 -3.39 -5.29 7.30
N ALA A 62 -2.21 -5.84 7.08
CA ALA A 62 -1.67 -6.04 5.74
C ALA A 62 -2.32 -7.27 5.11
N ASN A 63 -2.80 -7.16 3.88
CA ASN A 63 -3.41 -8.26 3.15
C ASN A 63 -2.45 -8.79 2.09
N PHE A 64 -2.24 -10.09 2.08
CA PHE A 64 -1.29 -10.77 1.20
C PHE A 64 -2.03 -11.60 0.17
N PHE A 65 -1.68 -11.43 -1.11
CA PHE A 65 -2.28 -12.13 -2.25
C PHE A 65 -1.18 -12.72 -3.12
N VAL A 66 -1.18 -14.03 -3.32
CA VAL A 66 -0.30 -14.70 -4.28
C VAL A 66 -0.89 -14.56 -5.67
N ILE A 67 -0.09 -14.04 -6.59
CA ILE A 67 -0.47 -13.81 -7.98
C ILE A 67 0.25 -14.82 -8.87
N ASN A 68 -0.51 -15.60 -9.63
CA ASN A 68 0.00 -16.62 -10.56
C ASN A 68 1.01 -17.60 -9.93
N LYS A 69 1.05 -17.74 -8.60
CA LYS A 69 2.06 -18.50 -7.85
C LYS A 69 3.51 -18.00 -8.11
N THR A 70 3.69 -16.76 -8.54
CA THR A 70 4.99 -16.18 -8.93
C THR A 70 5.45 -15.04 -8.06
N PHE A 71 4.55 -14.23 -7.51
CA PHE A 71 4.84 -13.13 -6.59
C PHE A 71 3.69 -12.87 -5.65
N VAL A 72 3.96 -12.13 -4.59
CA VAL A 72 2.97 -11.68 -3.62
C VAL A 72 2.69 -10.19 -3.79
N LEU A 73 1.41 -9.84 -3.82
CA LEU A 73 0.96 -8.47 -3.71
C LEU A 73 0.54 -8.22 -2.27
N VAL A 74 1.09 -7.17 -1.66
CA VAL A 74 0.80 -6.80 -0.27
C VAL A 74 0.05 -5.48 -0.24
N ASP A 75 -1.21 -5.52 0.23
CA ASP A 75 -2.02 -4.34 0.45
C ASP A 75 -1.85 -3.86 1.90
N MET A 76 -0.95 -2.91 2.10
CA MET A 76 -0.66 -2.33 3.43
C MET A 76 -1.82 -1.46 3.91
N PRO A 77 -2.10 -1.40 5.23
CA PRO A 77 -3.13 -0.52 5.76
C PRO A 77 -2.83 0.94 5.44
N GLY A 78 -3.86 1.66 4.99
CA GLY A 78 -3.74 3.09 4.71
C GLY A 78 -3.48 3.92 5.97
N TYR A 79 -2.75 5.01 5.83
CA TYR A 79 -2.49 5.98 6.91
C TYR A 79 -3.36 7.27 6.76
N GLY A 80 -3.21 8.21 7.69
CA GLY A 80 -3.90 9.52 7.64
C GLY A 80 -5.40 9.44 7.93
N TYR A 81 -5.82 8.49 8.75
CA TYR A 81 -7.22 8.35 9.12
C TYR A 81 -7.53 9.05 10.45
N ALA A 82 -8.30 10.13 10.39
CA ALA A 82 -8.57 11.03 11.52
C ALA A 82 -9.41 10.41 12.67
N LYS A 83 -10.08 9.27 12.42
CA LYS A 83 -10.98 8.64 13.42
C LYS A 83 -10.38 7.46 14.17
N LEU A 84 -9.09 7.18 14.00
CA LEU A 84 -8.42 6.13 14.75
C LEU A 84 -7.93 6.65 16.10
N SER A 85 -8.00 5.81 17.13
CA SER A 85 -7.35 6.08 18.40
C SER A 85 -5.81 6.11 18.24
N LYS A 86 -5.12 6.79 19.15
CA LYS A 86 -3.64 6.83 19.17
C LYS A 86 -3.03 5.43 19.16
N GLY A 87 -3.60 4.49 19.93
CA GLY A 87 -3.12 3.11 19.97
C GLY A 87 -3.31 2.35 18.66
N GLU A 88 -4.37 2.63 17.89
CA GLU A 88 -4.57 2.04 16.57
C GLU A 88 -3.57 2.61 15.54
N ILE A 89 -3.34 3.92 15.57
CA ILE A 89 -2.33 4.57 14.73
C ILE A 89 -0.95 3.98 15.00
N ASP A 90 -0.57 3.82 16.27
CA ASP A 90 0.71 3.22 16.66
C ASP A 90 0.85 1.76 16.18
N ARG A 91 -0.20 0.94 16.32
CA ARG A 91 -0.20 -0.44 15.80
C ARG A 91 0.01 -0.49 14.28
N LEU A 92 -0.63 0.40 13.53
CA LEU A 92 -0.47 0.46 12.07
C LEU A 92 0.92 0.95 11.67
N ARG A 93 1.52 1.87 12.44
CA ARG A 93 2.89 2.32 12.27
C ARG A 93 3.86 1.15 12.50
N ARG A 94 3.76 0.46 13.63
CA ARG A 94 4.59 -0.70 13.98
C ARG A 94 4.46 -1.85 12.98
N LEU A 95 3.28 -2.07 12.40
CA LEU A 95 3.11 -3.07 11.35
C LEU A 95 3.93 -2.71 10.10
N ARG A 96 3.95 -1.43 9.71
CA ARG A 96 4.78 -0.97 8.58
C ARG A 96 6.27 -1.10 8.87
N GLU A 97 6.69 -0.67 10.07
CA GLU A 97 8.07 -0.82 10.54
C GLU A 97 8.50 -2.28 10.51
N GLN A 98 7.74 -3.18 11.13
CA GLN A 98 8.00 -4.62 11.13
C GLN A 98 8.14 -5.19 9.71
N TYR A 99 7.30 -4.74 8.77
CA TYR A 99 7.36 -5.19 7.38
C TYR A 99 8.65 -4.71 6.68
N LEU A 100 9.06 -3.47 6.94
CA LEU A 100 10.25 -2.87 6.33
C LEU A 100 11.56 -3.36 6.98
N GLU A 101 11.55 -3.71 8.26
CA GLU A 101 12.72 -4.23 8.99
C GLU A 101 13.03 -5.71 8.70
N ALA A 102 12.12 -6.43 8.02
CA ALA A 102 12.33 -7.83 7.70
C ALA A 102 13.31 -7.96 6.51
N ASP A 103 14.60 -8.12 6.80
CA ASP A 103 15.70 -8.14 5.82
C ASP A 103 15.63 -9.28 4.79
N ASP A 104 14.96 -10.37 5.12
CA ASP A 104 14.80 -11.55 4.27
C ASP A 104 13.74 -11.40 3.16
N ARG A 105 13.01 -10.28 3.12
CA ARG A 105 11.96 -10.03 2.13
C ARG A 105 12.51 -9.42 0.86
N ASN A 106 12.43 -10.17 -0.22
CA ASN A 106 12.66 -9.63 -1.58
C ASN A 106 11.43 -8.83 -2.02
N CYS A 107 11.36 -7.54 -1.66
CA CYS A 107 10.20 -6.74 -1.98
C CYS A 107 10.53 -5.43 -2.70
N SER A 108 9.63 -5.04 -3.62
CA SER A 108 9.56 -3.72 -4.23
C SER A 108 8.40 -2.93 -3.60
N LEU A 109 8.60 -1.65 -3.39
CA LEU A 109 7.66 -0.76 -2.71
C LEU A 109 6.94 0.13 -3.71
N VAL A 110 5.65 0.32 -3.53
CA VAL A 110 4.82 1.22 -4.35
C VAL A 110 4.11 2.18 -3.41
N GLN A 111 4.46 3.47 -3.49
CA GLN A 111 3.80 4.53 -2.72
C GLN A 111 2.81 5.28 -3.60
N LEU A 112 1.55 5.32 -3.19
CA LEU A 112 0.50 6.08 -3.87
C LEU A 112 0.34 7.46 -3.23
N ILE A 113 0.28 8.49 -4.08
CA ILE A 113 0.05 9.88 -3.72
C ILE A 113 -1.15 10.40 -4.52
N ASP A 114 -2.04 11.15 -3.88
CA ASP A 114 -3.19 11.78 -4.54
C ASP A 114 -2.73 13.03 -5.30
N ALA A 115 -2.73 12.98 -6.64
CA ALA A 115 -2.25 14.08 -7.48
C ALA A 115 -3.07 15.39 -7.38
N ARG A 116 -4.25 15.36 -6.77
CA ARG A 116 -5.13 16.55 -6.66
C ARG A 116 -4.64 17.58 -5.65
N HIS A 117 -3.71 17.20 -4.78
CA HIS A 117 -3.21 18.03 -3.69
C HIS A 117 -1.70 17.86 -3.53
N PRO A 118 -0.98 18.86 -3.02
CA PRO A 118 0.40 18.67 -2.61
C PRO A 118 0.52 17.48 -1.63
N PRO A 119 1.64 16.74 -1.64
CA PRO A 119 1.89 15.70 -0.67
C PRO A 119 1.76 16.23 0.76
N THR A 120 1.08 15.49 1.62
CA THR A 120 0.97 15.84 3.04
C THR A 120 2.24 15.48 3.80
N GLU A 121 2.42 16.03 5.01
CA GLU A 121 3.53 15.68 5.90
C GLU A 121 3.63 14.15 6.10
N LEU A 122 2.49 13.45 6.27
CA LEU A 122 2.46 11.99 6.39
C LEU A 122 2.86 11.27 5.10
N ASP A 123 2.59 11.85 3.92
CA ASP A 123 3.06 11.30 2.65
C ASP A 123 4.59 11.41 2.57
N LEU A 124 5.14 12.57 2.92
CA LEU A 124 6.59 12.83 2.92
C LEU A 124 7.32 11.96 3.94
N GLU A 125 6.81 11.86 5.17
CA GLU A 125 7.34 10.98 6.21
C GLU A 125 7.33 9.52 5.75
N THR A 126 6.24 9.07 5.14
CA THR A 126 6.15 7.69 4.63
C THR A 126 7.16 7.46 3.52
N VAL A 127 7.31 8.38 2.57
CA VAL A 127 8.31 8.26 1.49
C VAL A 127 9.72 8.21 2.07
N ALA A 128 10.06 9.06 3.05
CA ALA A 128 11.37 9.02 3.71
C ALA A 128 11.64 7.63 4.34
N ASN A 129 10.70 7.09 5.12
CA ASN A 129 10.84 5.77 5.73
C ASN A 129 10.97 4.64 4.69
N LEU A 130 10.30 4.76 3.53
CA LEU A 130 10.41 3.79 2.45
C LEU A 130 11.77 3.88 1.75
N LEU A 131 12.33 5.07 1.59
CA LEU A 131 13.68 5.28 1.02
C LEU A 131 14.76 4.74 1.96
N ASP A 132 14.62 4.94 3.27
CA ASP A 132 15.57 4.45 4.27
C ASP A 132 15.65 2.91 4.30
N SER A 133 14.64 2.21 3.79
CA SER A 133 14.66 0.74 3.67
C SER A 133 15.55 0.21 2.56
N GLU A 134 16.15 1.09 1.72
CA GLU A 134 17.03 0.76 0.59
C GLU A 134 16.42 -0.19 -0.46
N ARG A 135 15.09 -0.35 -0.46
CA ARG A 135 14.35 -1.20 -1.40
C ARG A 135 13.90 -0.41 -2.63
N PRO A 136 13.74 -1.07 -3.79
CA PRO A 136 13.20 -0.41 -4.98
C PRO A 136 11.86 0.25 -4.67
N LEU A 137 11.76 1.57 -4.89
CA LEU A 137 10.57 2.37 -4.63
C LEU A 137 10.02 2.97 -5.94
N CYS A 138 8.73 2.79 -6.17
CA CYS A 138 7.96 3.42 -7.24
C CYS A 138 6.92 4.38 -6.64
N LEU A 139 6.93 5.64 -7.07
CA LEU A 139 5.88 6.62 -6.73
C LEU A 139 4.78 6.58 -7.79
N VAL A 140 3.52 6.46 -7.36
CA VAL A 140 2.35 6.43 -8.24
C VAL A 140 1.40 7.56 -7.86
N PHE A 141 1.23 8.51 -8.77
CA PHE A 141 0.28 9.63 -8.60
C PHE A 141 -1.10 9.19 -9.09
N THR A 142 -2.05 9.07 -8.17
CA THR A 142 -3.41 8.66 -8.45
C THR A 142 -4.32 9.87 -8.73
N LYS A 143 -5.47 9.64 -9.39
CA LYS A 143 -6.48 10.65 -9.68
C LYS A 143 -5.95 11.82 -10.54
N ALA A 144 -4.89 11.58 -11.31
CA ALA A 144 -4.29 12.58 -12.20
C ALA A 144 -5.27 13.03 -13.31
N ASP A 145 -6.25 12.21 -13.64
CA ASP A 145 -7.38 12.53 -14.52
C ASP A 145 -8.25 13.70 -14.03
N LYS A 146 -8.18 14.01 -12.75
CA LYS A 146 -8.93 15.09 -12.08
C LYS A 146 -8.12 16.38 -11.90
N VAL A 147 -6.88 16.40 -12.38
CA VAL A 147 -5.97 17.56 -12.26
C VAL A 147 -5.81 18.21 -13.63
N PRO A 148 -5.95 19.55 -13.76
CA PRO A 148 -5.63 20.25 -14.99
C PRO A 148 -4.20 19.97 -15.44
N LYS A 149 -3.99 19.76 -16.75
CA LYS A 149 -2.64 19.44 -17.29
C LYS A 149 -1.58 20.51 -16.96
N SER A 150 -1.99 21.77 -16.82
CA SER A 150 -1.12 22.88 -16.42
C SER A 150 -0.59 22.72 -15.00
N SER A 151 -1.39 22.19 -14.08
CA SER A 151 -1.04 22.05 -12.67
C SER A 151 -0.28 20.75 -12.37
N LEU A 152 -0.34 19.74 -13.25
CA LEU A 152 0.39 18.47 -13.06
C LEU A 152 1.91 18.66 -12.99
N ARG A 153 2.47 19.67 -13.67
CA ARG A 153 3.91 19.98 -13.63
C ARG A 153 4.38 20.64 -12.33
N GLU A 154 3.46 21.25 -11.59
CA GLU A 154 3.77 21.91 -10.31
C GLU A 154 3.59 20.95 -9.13
N THR A 155 2.84 19.87 -9.32
CA THR A 155 2.54 18.87 -8.28
C THR A 155 3.53 17.70 -8.31
N LEU A 156 4.19 17.46 -9.45
CA LEU A 156 5.21 16.42 -9.68
C LEU A 156 6.61 16.97 -9.55
#